data_765b4b8c74fd49a28f0ea396bc256719
#
_entry.id   765b4b8c74fd49a28f0ea396bc256719
#
_cell.length_a   1.000
_cell.length_b   1.000
_cell.length_c   1.000
_cell.angle_alpha   90.00
_cell.angle_beta   90.00
_cell.angle_gamma   90.00
#
_symmetry.space_group_name_H-M   'P 1'
#
loop_
_entity.id
_entity.type
_entity.pdbx_description
1 polymer ?
#
loop_
_entity_poly.entity_id
_entity_poly.type
_entity_poly.pdbx_seq_one_letter_code
_entity_poly.pdbx_strand_id
1 'polypeptide(L)'
;MLGPSVILVGLSIGSGEFVLWPRLTVEWGFALFWACWTGVTLQFFLNMEIERWTLATGESAVIGFVRLSRFWAPAFLLCSTVPWIWPGWATGAATLLSWEIDVPIVPGAIAGLVACGLTLSVGPVVYRTVETIQVVLVAVIFAGLIVLTALLVEPATVGDLAAGAFRFGHMPDGVHMPMLLGALAFAGAGGSVNLAQSNYIKDKGYGMGRWVGRITSPFTGREESGSEVGAVFEESAENEARWRVWWRNANAEHFLSFYLLALLSLALFCLVAATLLPAGSAVGQDFDFIGSEAGVLAERFGPWGRHLFLATGIAVLFSTELALLDAVARVSADLLQVSLRLYFGRESNLSRLYFGVVWTLIAFGVLVLLAGFDRPLTLLVLSAALNAVVMFFYSGLLLWLNVRSFGGPLRVRPFRIAVLVTSLLFFGFFSGLTLLDQLGWVG
;
A
#
# COMPACT_ATOMS: atom_id res chain seq x y z
N MET A 1 -13.26 -16.18 -5.16
CA MET A 1 -12.21 -15.83 -6.14
C MET A 1 -11.26 -14.86 -5.46
N LEU A 2 -10.08 -15.30 -5.14
CA LEU A 2 -9.01 -14.40 -4.70
C LEU A 2 -8.43 -13.74 -5.95
N GLY A 3 -8.31 -12.43 -5.98
CA GLY A 3 -7.94 -11.63 -7.14
C GLY A 3 -6.81 -10.64 -6.89
N PRO A 4 -6.63 -9.66 -7.77
CA PRO A 4 -5.60 -8.63 -7.67
C PRO A 4 -5.55 -7.90 -6.34
N SER A 5 -6.70 -7.70 -5.71
CA SER A 5 -6.83 -6.97 -4.44
C SER A 5 -6.19 -7.69 -3.25
N VAL A 6 -5.91 -9.00 -3.33
CA VAL A 6 -5.17 -9.71 -2.26
C VAL A 6 -3.72 -9.24 -2.17
N ILE A 7 -3.08 -8.95 -3.32
CA ILE A 7 -1.73 -8.38 -3.30
C ILE A 7 -1.78 -6.98 -2.71
N LEU A 8 -2.82 -6.22 -3.07
CA LEU A 8 -3.00 -4.87 -2.53
C LEU A 8 -3.27 -4.87 -1.01
N VAL A 9 -3.99 -5.89 -0.50
CA VAL A 9 -4.15 -6.08 0.94
C VAL A 9 -2.83 -6.45 1.62
N GLY A 10 -1.98 -7.27 1.00
CA GLY A 10 -0.65 -7.56 1.51
C GLY A 10 0.26 -6.32 1.58
N LEU A 11 0.05 -5.35 0.68
CA LEU A 11 0.64 -4.02 0.76
C LEU A 11 0.02 -3.17 1.87
N SER A 12 -1.30 -3.27 2.07
CA SER A 12 -2.05 -2.54 3.09
C SER A 12 -1.68 -2.99 4.50
N ILE A 13 -1.67 -4.32 4.75
CA ILE A 13 -1.28 -4.88 6.04
C ILE A 13 0.23 -4.72 6.22
N GLY A 14 0.64 -3.49 6.48
CA GLY A 14 2.04 -3.07 6.54
C GLY A 14 2.33 -2.17 7.73
N SER A 15 3.23 -1.23 7.49
CA SER A 15 3.65 -0.28 8.52
C SER A 15 2.51 0.64 8.99
N GLY A 16 1.53 0.94 8.15
CA GLY A 16 0.36 1.69 8.57
C GLY A 16 -0.39 0.98 9.69
N GLU A 17 -0.69 -0.29 9.46
CA GLU A 17 -1.49 -1.11 10.35
C GLU A 17 -0.75 -1.63 11.58
N PHE A 18 0.52 -2.01 11.43
CA PHE A 18 1.31 -2.57 12.52
C PHE A 18 2.09 -1.52 13.33
N VAL A 19 2.45 -0.37 12.72
CA VAL A 19 3.32 0.63 13.35
C VAL A 19 2.59 1.95 13.60
N LEU A 20 2.08 2.61 12.53
CA LEU A 20 1.64 3.99 12.64
C LEU A 20 0.32 4.14 13.40
N TRP A 21 -0.70 3.35 13.04
CA TRP A 21 -2.01 3.39 13.73
C TRP A 21 -1.96 2.84 15.14
N PRO A 22 -1.28 1.72 15.45
CA PRO A 22 -1.04 1.29 16.82
C PRO A 22 -0.34 2.34 17.65
N ARG A 23 0.73 2.98 17.16
CA ARG A 23 1.42 4.05 17.86
C ARG A 23 0.49 5.23 18.18
N LEU A 24 -0.28 5.72 17.20
CA LEU A 24 -1.27 6.77 17.44
C LEU A 24 -2.34 6.34 18.45
N THR A 25 -2.68 5.05 18.46
CA THR A 25 -3.62 4.49 19.44
C THR A 25 -3.04 4.46 20.85
N VAL A 26 -1.77 4.11 21.01
CA VAL A 26 -1.08 4.16 22.31
C VAL A 26 -0.95 5.61 22.80
N GLU A 27 -0.68 6.57 21.90
CA GLU A 27 -0.58 7.99 22.25
C GLU A 27 -1.93 8.62 22.60
N TRP A 28 -2.97 8.38 21.80
CA TRP A 28 -4.22 9.15 21.81
C TRP A 28 -5.50 8.29 22.01
N GLY A 29 -5.35 7.01 22.32
CA GLY A 29 -6.47 6.07 22.32
C GLY A 29 -7.11 5.97 20.94
N PHE A 30 -8.42 5.76 20.91
CA PHE A 30 -9.18 5.67 19.65
C PHE A 30 -9.66 7.02 19.12
N ALA A 31 -9.13 8.15 19.62
CA ALA A 31 -9.58 9.50 19.24
C ALA A 31 -9.46 9.79 17.73
N LEU A 32 -8.45 9.19 17.06
CA LEU A 32 -8.18 9.37 15.64
C LEU A 32 -8.73 8.24 14.75
N PHE A 33 -9.40 7.22 15.31
CA PHE A 33 -9.83 6.06 14.55
C PHE A 33 -10.89 6.40 13.47
N TRP A 34 -11.65 7.48 13.65
CA TRP A 34 -12.55 8.02 12.62
C TRP A 34 -11.80 8.36 11.32
N ALA A 35 -10.60 8.91 11.43
CA ALA A 35 -9.77 9.27 10.29
C ALA A 35 -9.16 8.02 9.62
N CYS A 36 -8.82 6.99 10.42
CA CYS A 36 -8.35 5.70 9.95
C CYS A 36 -9.31 5.05 8.95
N TRP A 37 -10.53 4.74 9.37
CA TRP A 37 -11.49 4.09 8.50
C TRP A 37 -12.00 4.98 7.36
N THR A 38 -12.01 6.30 7.55
CA THR A 38 -12.27 7.24 6.47
C THR A 38 -11.20 7.13 5.39
N GLY A 39 -9.91 7.08 5.76
CA GLY A 39 -8.80 6.89 4.83
C GLY A 39 -8.93 5.61 4.00
N VAL A 40 -9.23 4.47 4.65
CA VAL A 40 -9.47 3.18 3.95
C VAL A 40 -10.66 3.30 2.99
N THR A 41 -11.75 3.94 3.42
CA THR A 41 -12.94 4.09 2.60
C THR A 41 -12.67 4.92 1.34
N LEU A 42 -11.96 6.03 1.48
CA LEU A 42 -11.57 6.86 0.34
C LEU A 42 -10.65 6.11 -0.62
N GLN A 43 -9.68 5.34 -0.09
CA GLN A 43 -8.80 4.51 -0.91
C GLN A 43 -9.55 3.39 -1.64
N PHE A 44 -10.56 2.76 -1.02
CA PHE A 44 -11.42 1.79 -1.70
C PHE A 44 -12.04 2.39 -2.97
N PHE A 45 -12.60 3.58 -2.89
CA PHE A 45 -13.21 4.23 -4.06
C PHE A 45 -12.18 4.69 -5.09
N LEU A 46 -11.01 5.18 -4.67
CA LEU A 46 -9.91 5.50 -5.58
C LEU A 46 -9.45 4.26 -6.35
N ASN A 47 -9.23 3.15 -5.65
CA ASN A 47 -8.82 1.89 -6.26
C ASN A 47 -9.86 1.36 -7.23
N MET A 48 -11.15 1.47 -6.92
CA MET A 48 -12.23 1.09 -7.83
C MET A 48 -12.23 1.94 -9.11
N GLU A 49 -11.85 3.20 -9.04
CA GLU A 49 -11.76 4.04 -10.24
C GLU A 49 -10.45 3.79 -11.04
N ILE A 50 -9.37 3.34 -10.38
CA ILE A 50 -8.18 2.77 -11.05
C ILE A 50 -8.58 1.49 -11.81
N GLU A 51 -9.33 0.60 -11.16
CA GLU A 51 -9.85 -0.62 -11.79
C GLU A 51 -10.76 -0.33 -12.98
N ARG A 52 -11.64 0.69 -12.89
CA ARG A 52 -12.51 1.10 -14.00
C ARG A 52 -11.69 1.37 -15.25
N TRP A 53 -10.62 2.16 -15.13
CA TRP A 53 -9.73 2.46 -16.24
C TRP A 53 -9.18 1.19 -16.87
N THR A 54 -8.59 0.33 -16.07
CA THR A 54 -7.90 -0.88 -16.55
C THR A 54 -8.84 -1.94 -17.09
N LEU A 55 -9.98 -2.18 -16.43
CA LEU A 55 -11.00 -3.10 -16.92
C LEU A 55 -11.57 -2.66 -18.28
N ALA A 56 -11.72 -1.35 -18.50
CA ALA A 56 -12.28 -0.80 -19.73
C ALA A 56 -11.26 -0.70 -20.86
N THR A 57 -9.97 -0.47 -20.58
CA THR A 57 -8.96 -0.13 -21.58
C THR A 57 -7.84 -1.17 -21.70
N GLY A 58 -7.58 -1.96 -20.65
CA GLY A 58 -6.42 -2.83 -20.54
C GLY A 58 -5.13 -2.09 -20.18
N GLU A 59 -5.15 -0.76 -20.04
CA GLU A 59 -3.97 0.03 -19.69
C GLU A 59 -3.84 0.24 -18.19
N SER A 60 -2.62 0.47 -17.71
CA SER A 60 -2.44 0.94 -16.33
C SER A 60 -2.89 2.40 -16.18
N ALA A 61 -3.31 2.78 -14.97
CA ALA A 61 -3.81 4.12 -14.69
C ALA A 61 -2.74 5.20 -14.98
N VAL A 62 -1.45 4.89 -14.73
CA VAL A 62 -0.36 5.84 -15.03
C VAL A 62 -0.20 6.11 -16.52
N ILE A 63 -0.43 5.11 -17.38
CA ILE A 63 -0.50 5.31 -18.83
C ILE A 63 -1.67 6.25 -19.18
N GLY A 64 -2.82 6.06 -18.52
CA GLY A 64 -3.96 6.97 -18.65
C GLY A 64 -3.59 8.42 -18.31
N PHE A 65 -2.81 8.67 -17.27
CA PHE A 65 -2.34 10.02 -16.93
C PHE A 65 -1.41 10.60 -18.00
N VAL A 66 -0.54 9.79 -18.56
CA VAL A 66 0.34 10.22 -19.67
C VAL A 66 -0.47 10.61 -20.91
N ARG A 67 -1.64 9.97 -21.14
CA ARG A 67 -2.57 10.37 -22.21
C ARG A 67 -3.20 11.75 -21.99
N LEU A 68 -3.38 12.19 -20.74
CA LEU A 68 -3.82 13.55 -20.43
C LEU A 68 -2.73 14.59 -20.75
N SER A 69 -1.49 14.30 -20.39
CA SER A 69 -0.31 15.08 -20.74
C SER A 69 0.96 14.25 -20.61
N ARG A 70 1.84 14.32 -21.60
CA ARG A 70 3.18 13.66 -21.58
C ARG A 70 4.04 14.07 -20.38
N PHE A 71 3.80 15.24 -19.79
CA PHE A 71 4.47 15.72 -18.58
C PHE A 71 4.32 14.72 -17.41
N TRP A 72 3.20 14.01 -17.34
CA TRP A 72 2.95 13.07 -16.24
C TRP A 72 3.83 11.83 -16.27
N ALA A 73 4.49 11.50 -17.40
CA ALA A 73 5.40 10.36 -17.46
C ALA A 73 6.61 10.54 -16.51
N PRO A 74 7.47 11.57 -16.67
CA PRO A 74 8.58 11.81 -15.73
C PRO A 74 8.10 12.22 -14.33
N ALA A 75 7.00 12.98 -14.21
CA ALA A 75 6.47 13.42 -12.93
C ALA A 75 6.03 12.21 -12.07
N PHE A 76 5.25 11.28 -12.64
CA PHE A 76 4.86 10.07 -11.90
C PHE A 76 5.99 9.06 -11.73
N LEU A 77 7.00 9.06 -12.58
CA LEU A 77 8.20 8.25 -12.33
C LEU A 77 8.87 8.70 -11.02
N LEU A 78 9.01 10.00 -10.79
CA LEU A 78 9.50 10.53 -9.52
C LEU A 78 8.53 10.25 -8.37
N CYS A 79 7.23 10.51 -8.55
CA CYS A 79 6.20 10.25 -7.54
C CYS A 79 6.08 8.78 -7.16
N SER A 80 6.41 7.85 -8.06
CA SER A 80 6.34 6.41 -7.80
C SER A 80 7.64 5.82 -7.28
N THR A 81 8.76 6.51 -7.36
CA THR A 81 10.05 6.02 -6.89
C THR A 81 10.51 6.71 -5.61
N VAL A 82 10.57 8.05 -5.57
CA VAL A 82 11.15 8.82 -4.45
C VAL A 82 10.53 8.50 -3.08
N PRO A 83 9.20 8.35 -2.94
CA PRO A 83 8.63 7.97 -1.65
C PRO A 83 9.01 6.56 -1.17
N TRP A 84 9.47 5.68 -2.06
CA TRP A 84 9.65 4.26 -1.78
C TRP A 84 11.12 3.77 -1.78
N ILE A 85 12.07 4.68 -1.99
CA ILE A 85 13.51 4.34 -1.95
C ILE A 85 14.02 4.09 -0.52
N TRP A 86 13.22 4.41 0.50
CA TRP A 86 13.58 4.32 1.91
C TRP A 86 13.36 2.91 2.44
N PRO A 87 14.40 2.19 2.93
CA PRO A 87 14.30 0.77 3.31
C PRO A 87 13.67 0.56 4.70
N GLY A 88 12.63 1.31 5.05
CA GLY A 88 12.02 1.32 6.38
C GLY A 88 11.37 -0.02 6.78
N TRP A 89 10.77 -0.73 5.82
CA TRP A 89 10.15 -2.02 6.08
C TRP A 89 11.19 -3.12 6.30
N ALA A 90 12.22 -3.15 5.47
CA ALA A 90 13.34 -4.09 5.64
C ALA A 90 14.09 -3.84 6.96
N THR A 91 14.33 -2.56 7.30
CA THR A 91 14.97 -2.17 8.57
C THR A 91 14.09 -2.54 9.76
N GLY A 92 12.78 -2.27 9.66
CA GLY A 92 11.82 -2.64 10.70
C GLY A 92 11.74 -4.14 10.93
N ALA A 93 11.65 -4.94 9.87
CA ALA A 93 11.67 -6.40 9.98
C ALA A 93 12.97 -6.91 10.61
N ALA A 94 14.12 -6.35 10.21
CA ALA A 94 15.41 -6.70 10.79
C ALA A 94 15.54 -6.27 12.27
N THR A 95 14.95 -5.13 12.65
CA THR A 95 14.90 -4.68 14.05
C THR A 95 14.13 -5.68 14.91
N LEU A 96 12.93 -6.09 14.49
CA LEU A 96 12.15 -7.09 15.22
C LEU A 96 12.86 -8.45 15.26
N LEU A 97 13.51 -8.84 14.16
CA LEU A 97 14.28 -10.08 14.10
C LEU A 97 15.49 -10.05 15.06
N SER A 98 16.18 -8.90 15.19
CA SER A 98 17.32 -8.74 16.09
C SER A 98 16.95 -8.90 17.57
N TRP A 99 15.69 -8.74 17.93
CA TRP A 99 15.19 -9.00 19.29
C TRP A 99 14.95 -10.48 19.59
N GLU A 100 14.92 -11.33 18.55
CA GLU A 100 14.70 -12.78 18.66
C GLU A 100 15.98 -13.58 18.46
N ILE A 101 16.84 -13.12 17.56
CA ILE A 101 18.12 -13.77 17.23
C ILE A 101 19.22 -12.72 17.11
N ASP A 102 20.45 -13.10 17.42
CA ASP A 102 21.61 -12.19 17.42
C ASP A 102 22.08 -11.89 15.96
N VAL A 103 21.29 -11.05 15.26
CA VAL A 103 21.59 -10.59 13.90
C VAL A 103 21.64 -9.07 13.91
N PRO A 104 22.75 -8.44 13.46
CA PRO A 104 22.81 -6.99 13.37
C PRO A 104 21.77 -6.44 12.38
N ILE A 105 21.15 -5.29 12.71
CA ILE A 105 20.01 -4.73 11.97
C ILE A 105 20.37 -4.45 10.51
N VAL A 106 21.48 -3.76 10.23
CA VAL A 106 21.85 -3.35 8.86
C VAL A 106 22.12 -4.57 7.96
N PRO A 107 22.97 -5.56 8.34
CA PRO A 107 23.12 -6.79 7.56
C PRO A 107 21.81 -7.58 7.40
N GLY A 108 20.97 -7.65 8.44
CA GLY A 108 19.67 -8.29 8.38
C GLY A 108 18.72 -7.63 7.37
N ALA A 109 18.64 -6.30 7.38
CA ALA A 109 17.85 -5.52 6.43
C ALA A 109 18.35 -5.70 4.99
N ILE A 110 19.65 -5.67 4.76
CA ILE A 110 20.26 -5.93 3.45
C ILE A 110 19.92 -7.35 2.96
N ALA A 111 20.04 -8.34 3.83
CA ALA A 111 19.68 -9.72 3.50
C ALA A 111 18.19 -9.84 3.13
N GLY A 112 17.30 -9.16 3.87
CA GLY A 112 15.86 -9.07 3.58
C GLY A 112 15.57 -8.47 2.21
N LEU A 113 16.18 -7.32 1.88
CA LEU A 113 16.05 -6.67 0.56
C LEU A 113 16.50 -7.60 -0.57
N VAL A 114 17.67 -8.24 -0.42
CA VAL A 114 18.20 -9.18 -1.42
C VAL A 114 17.28 -10.40 -1.55
N ALA A 115 16.77 -10.94 -0.44
CA ALA A 115 15.83 -12.06 -0.46
C ALA A 115 14.53 -11.69 -1.22
N CYS A 116 13.99 -10.48 -1.04
CA CYS A 116 12.87 -9.98 -1.83
C CYS A 116 13.21 -9.93 -3.33
N GLY A 117 14.35 -9.36 -3.70
CA GLY A 117 14.79 -9.28 -5.10
C GLY A 117 14.97 -10.65 -5.76
N LEU A 118 15.57 -11.61 -5.06
CA LEU A 118 15.70 -12.99 -5.53
C LEU A 118 14.34 -13.66 -5.70
N THR A 119 13.44 -13.49 -4.73
CA THR A 119 12.07 -14.03 -4.77
C THR A 119 11.31 -13.54 -6.00
N LEU A 120 11.40 -12.23 -6.29
CA LEU A 120 10.77 -11.64 -7.48
C LEU A 120 11.41 -12.13 -8.79
N SER A 121 12.69 -12.51 -8.77
CA SER A 121 13.45 -12.88 -9.99
C SER A 121 13.28 -14.33 -10.40
N VAL A 122 12.97 -15.25 -9.48
CA VAL A 122 13.02 -16.72 -9.73
C VAL A 122 11.74 -17.28 -10.34
N GLY A 123 10.58 -16.73 -10.01
CA GLY A 123 9.28 -17.26 -10.48
C GLY A 123 9.02 -17.01 -11.98
N PRO A 124 8.48 -17.98 -12.74
CA PRO A 124 8.27 -17.81 -14.18
C PRO A 124 7.32 -16.70 -14.58
N VAL A 125 6.33 -16.42 -13.73
CA VAL A 125 5.40 -15.26 -13.84
C VAL A 125 5.39 -14.56 -12.49
N VAL A 126 5.93 -13.33 -12.46
CA VAL A 126 6.11 -12.57 -11.21
C VAL A 126 4.79 -12.43 -10.43
N TYR A 127 3.70 -12.10 -11.12
CA TYR A 127 2.38 -11.96 -10.50
C TYR A 127 1.98 -13.19 -9.66
N ARG A 128 2.13 -14.40 -10.21
CA ARG A 128 1.73 -15.64 -9.52
C ARG A 128 2.59 -15.92 -8.29
N THR A 129 3.87 -15.62 -8.37
CA THR A 129 4.79 -15.77 -7.24
C THR A 129 4.39 -14.84 -6.10
N VAL A 130 4.20 -13.55 -6.40
CA VAL A 130 3.77 -12.53 -5.43
C VAL A 130 2.39 -12.87 -4.85
N GLU A 131 1.41 -13.19 -5.69
CA GLU A 131 0.04 -13.55 -5.25
C GLU A 131 0.08 -14.74 -4.26
N THR A 132 0.83 -15.80 -4.58
CA THR A 132 0.88 -16.99 -3.73
C THR A 132 1.53 -16.69 -2.38
N ILE A 133 2.64 -15.97 -2.37
CA ILE A 133 3.35 -15.60 -1.14
C ILE A 133 2.48 -14.66 -0.30
N GLN A 134 1.83 -13.66 -0.92
CA GLN A 134 0.97 -12.73 -0.21
C GLN A 134 -0.24 -13.43 0.42
N VAL A 135 -0.89 -14.36 -0.28
CA VAL A 135 -1.99 -15.16 0.30
C VAL A 135 -1.55 -15.90 1.55
N VAL A 136 -0.37 -16.54 1.52
CA VAL A 136 0.16 -17.27 2.68
C VAL A 136 0.50 -16.33 3.83
N LEU A 137 1.23 -15.24 3.55
CA LEU A 137 1.64 -14.28 4.58
C LEU A 137 0.43 -13.58 5.21
N VAL A 138 -0.53 -13.12 4.41
CA VAL A 138 -1.78 -12.51 4.91
C VAL A 138 -2.55 -13.50 5.79
N ALA A 139 -2.64 -14.79 5.39
CA ALA A 139 -3.29 -15.81 6.21
C ALA A 139 -2.58 -16.02 7.56
N VAL A 140 -1.25 -16.06 7.57
CA VAL A 140 -0.44 -16.18 8.80
C VAL A 140 -0.62 -14.96 9.71
N ILE A 141 -0.57 -13.75 9.12
CA ILE A 141 -0.76 -12.49 9.85
C ILE A 141 -2.15 -12.46 10.51
N PHE A 142 -3.21 -12.77 9.75
CA PHE A 142 -4.57 -12.79 10.31
C PHE A 142 -4.73 -13.88 11.39
N ALA A 143 -4.14 -15.05 11.20
CA ALA A 143 -4.19 -16.09 12.21
C ALA A 143 -3.53 -15.62 13.52
N GLY A 144 -2.33 -15.04 13.46
CA GLY A 144 -1.65 -14.46 14.63
C GLY A 144 -2.46 -13.34 15.28
N LEU A 145 -2.98 -12.43 14.47
CA LEU A 145 -3.73 -11.28 14.95
C LEU A 145 -5.07 -11.67 15.60
N ILE A 146 -5.79 -12.63 15.04
CA ILE A 146 -7.04 -13.15 15.62
C ILE A 146 -6.75 -13.85 16.95
N VAL A 147 -5.68 -14.65 17.03
CA VAL A 147 -5.29 -15.32 18.29
C VAL A 147 -4.95 -14.28 19.35
N LEU A 148 -4.10 -13.28 19.03
CA LEU A 148 -3.75 -12.24 19.99
C LEU A 148 -4.98 -11.44 20.45
N THR A 149 -5.85 -11.06 19.52
CA THR A 149 -7.07 -10.33 19.85
C THR A 149 -8.01 -11.14 20.74
N ALA A 150 -8.22 -12.41 20.42
CA ALA A 150 -9.09 -13.30 21.21
C ALA A 150 -8.56 -13.55 22.65
N LEU A 151 -7.25 -13.52 22.83
CA LEU A 151 -6.62 -13.71 24.14
C LEU A 151 -6.54 -12.44 25.00
N LEU A 152 -6.54 -11.25 24.35
CA LEU A 152 -6.22 -9.99 25.02
C LEU A 152 -7.42 -9.06 25.16
N VAL A 153 -8.22 -8.92 24.09
CA VAL A 153 -9.15 -7.80 23.96
C VAL A 153 -10.45 -8.06 24.70
N GLU A 154 -10.83 -7.13 25.56
CA GLU A 154 -12.10 -7.15 26.26
C GLU A 154 -13.22 -6.48 25.45
N PRO A 155 -14.49 -6.89 25.64
CA PRO A 155 -15.62 -6.25 24.94
C PRO A 155 -15.73 -4.73 25.15
N ALA A 156 -15.30 -4.22 26.30
CA ALA A 156 -15.28 -2.79 26.60
C ALA A 156 -14.35 -2.04 25.64
N THR A 157 -13.16 -2.55 25.38
CA THR A 157 -12.18 -1.96 24.45
C THR A 157 -12.74 -1.89 23.02
N VAL A 158 -13.52 -2.90 22.61
CA VAL A 158 -14.23 -2.87 21.31
C VAL A 158 -15.28 -1.75 21.29
N GLY A 159 -15.98 -1.53 22.39
CA GLY A 159 -16.92 -0.42 22.55
C GLY A 159 -16.25 0.95 22.43
N ASP A 160 -15.05 1.11 23.01
CA ASP A 160 -14.26 2.33 22.96
C ASP A 160 -13.77 2.62 21.52
N LEU A 161 -13.31 1.58 20.81
CA LEU A 161 -12.95 1.70 19.39
C LEU A 161 -14.16 2.14 18.55
N ALA A 162 -15.32 1.52 18.76
CA ALA A 162 -16.54 1.88 18.06
C ALA A 162 -16.95 3.35 18.36
N ALA A 163 -16.84 3.79 19.61
CA ALA A 163 -17.08 5.18 19.98
C ALA A 163 -16.10 6.14 19.30
N GLY A 164 -14.81 5.78 19.25
CA GLY A 164 -13.77 6.54 18.56
C GLY A 164 -14.01 6.66 17.05
N ALA A 165 -14.53 5.59 16.43
CA ALA A 165 -14.83 5.57 15.00
C ALA A 165 -15.86 6.63 14.57
N PHE A 166 -16.72 7.10 15.47
CA PHE A 166 -17.75 8.10 15.18
C PHE A 166 -17.42 9.51 15.71
N ARG A 167 -16.21 9.74 16.24
CA ARG A 167 -15.77 11.08 16.69
C ARG A 167 -15.22 11.93 15.55
N PHE A 168 -15.97 12.08 14.48
CA PHE A 168 -15.54 12.81 13.29
C PHE A 168 -15.02 14.21 13.59
N GLY A 169 -13.86 14.54 13.02
CA GLY A 169 -13.21 15.85 13.13
C GLY A 169 -12.52 16.10 14.47
N HIS A 170 -12.61 15.17 15.44
CA HIS A 170 -11.87 15.32 16.68
C HIS A 170 -10.37 15.13 16.43
N MET A 171 -9.59 16.16 16.77
CA MET A 171 -8.15 16.19 16.66
C MET A 171 -7.57 16.53 18.02
N PRO A 172 -6.90 15.59 18.71
CA PRO A 172 -6.21 15.89 19.95
C PRO A 172 -5.08 16.91 19.75
N ASP A 173 -4.83 17.73 20.79
CA ASP A 173 -3.73 18.68 20.77
C ASP A 173 -2.38 17.97 20.80
N GLY A 174 -1.38 18.42 20.03
CA GLY A 174 -0.03 17.87 20.01
C GLY A 174 0.15 16.63 19.11
N VAL A 175 -0.81 16.31 18.26
CA VAL A 175 -0.64 15.23 17.25
C VAL A 175 0.45 15.60 16.26
N HIS A 176 1.45 14.72 16.10
CA HIS A 176 2.53 14.91 15.12
C HIS A 176 1.98 14.77 13.69
N MET A 177 1.81 15.90 12.99
CA MET A 177 1.15 15.95 11.67
C MET A 177 1.77 15.05 10.60
N PRO A 178 3.10 14.97 10.42
CA PRO A 178 3.71 14.04 9.47
C PRO A 178 3.37 12.58 9.73
N MET A 179 3.30 12.17 11.00
CA MET A 179 2.92 10.81 11.37
C MET A 179 1.44 10.54 11.07
N LEU A 180 0.54 11.47 11.42
CA LEU A 180 -0.87 11.33 11.09
C LEU A 180 -1.11 11.30 9.59
N LEU A 181 -0.47 12.21 8.82
CA LEU A 181 -0.57 12.21 7.36
C LEU A 181 -0.07 10.88 6.78
N GLY A 182 1.06 10.38 7.28
CA GLY A 182 1.59 9.08 6.89
C GLY A 182 0.65 7.93 7.25
N ALA A 183 0.08 7.94 8.45
CA ALA A 183 -0.89 6.95 8.88
C ALA A 183 -2.16 6.96 8.01
N LEU A 184 -2.66 8.13 7.61
CA LEU A 184 -3.79 8.27 6.68
C LEU A 184 -3.48 7.72 5.29
N ALA A 185 -2.27 7.96 4.77
CA ALA A 185 -1.84 7.36 3.51
C ALA A 185 -1.79 5.83 3.63
N PHE A 186 -1.23 5.31 4.70
CA PHE A 186 -1.04 3.89 4.94
C PHE A 186 -2.19 3.24 5.75
N ALA A 187 -3.34 3.88 5.81
CA ALA A 187 -4.57 3.22 6.25
C ALA A 187 -5.13 2.21 5.22
N GLY A 188 -4.47 2.08 4.11
CA GLY A 188 -4.66 1.13 3.03
C GLY A 188 -3.30 0.88 2.37
N ALA A 189 -3.25 0.49 1.11
CA ALA A 189 -1.99 0.26 0.41
C ALA A 189 -1.14 1.54 0.27
N GLY A 190 -1.80 2.68 0.12
CA GLY A 190 -1.18 4.01 0.18
C GLY A 190 -0.42 4.44 -1.06
N GLY A 191 -0.34 5.76 -1.24
CA GLY A 191 0.55 6.36 -2.23
C GLY A 191 0.40 5.87 -3.67
N SER A 192 1.50 5.92 -4.39
CA SER A 192 1.56 5.47 -5.79
C SER A 192 1.41 3.96 -5.97
N VAL A 193 1.57 3.14 -4.92
CA VAL A 193 1.38 1.69 -5.05
C VAL A 193 -0.08 1.29 -5.22
N ASN A 194 -1.04 2.14 -4.83
CA ASN A 194 -2.44 1.97 -5.23
C ASN A 194 -2.59 1.88 -6.76
N LEU A 195 -1.78 2.62 -7.51
CA LEU A 195 -1.81 2.61 -8.98
C LEU A 195 -1.38 1.25 -9.56
N ALA A 196 -0.58 0.47 -8.82
CA ALA A 196 -0.19 -0.89 -9.19
C ALA A 196 -1.37 -1.87 -9.24
N GLN A 197 -2.52 -1.54 -8.61
CA GLN A 197 -3.76 -2.30 -8.80
C GLN A 197 -4.10 -2.47 -10.28
N SER A 198 -3.87 -1.44 -11.09
CA SER A 198 -4.04 -1.52 -12.54
C SER A 198 -3.15 -2.58 -13.19
N ASN A 199 -1.90 -2.71 -12.73
CA ASN A 199 -0.97 -3.72 -13.23
C ASN A 199 -1.39 -5.14 -12.82
N TYR A 200 -1.86 -5.31 -11.58
CA TYR A 200 -2.34 -6.61 -11.10
C TYR A 200 -3.59 -7.08 -11.83
N ILE A 201 -4.50 -6.18 -12.19
CA ILE A 201 -5.68 -6.46 -13.02
C ILE A 201 -5.25 -6.92 -14.41
N LYS A 202 -4.28 -6.23 -15.03
CA LYS A 202 -3.69 -6.62 -16.33
C LYS A 202 -3.11 -8.03 -16.27
N ASP A 203 -2.24 -8.30 -15.31
CA ASP A 203 -1.54 -9.57 -15.20
C ASP A 203 -2.47 -10.74 -14.83
N LYS A 204 -3.56 -10.46 -14.12
CA LYS A 204 -4.64 -11.46 -13.88
C LYS A 204 -5.49 -11.71 -15.13
N GLY A 205 -5.47 -10.80 -16.08
CA GLY A 205 -6.27 -10.89 -17.31
C GLY A 205 -7.74 -10.54 -17.12
N TYR A 206 -8.05 -9.59 -16.23
CA TYR A 206 -9.42 -9.12 -16.02
C TYR A 206 -9.82 -8.08 -17.06
N GLY A 207 -11.06 -8.14 -17.54
CA GLY A 207 -11.59 -7.23 -18.54
C GLY A 207 -10.70 -7.14 -19.78
N MET A 208 -10.42 -5.92 -20.24
CA MET A 208 -9.52 -5.67 -21.36
C MET A 208 -8.05 -5.99 -21.07
N GLY A 209 -7.65 -6.13 -19.81
CA GLY A 209 -6.30 -6.55 -19.41
C GLY A 209 -5.88 -7.91 -19.95
N ARG A 210 -6.82 -8.76 -20.35
CA ARG A 210 -6.54 -10.06 -20.98
C ARG A 210 -5.72 -9.96 -22.27
N TRP A 211 -5.78 -8.84 -22.95
CA TRP A 211 -5.15 -8.63 -24.26
C TRP A 211 -3.78 -7.96 -24.19
N VAL A 212 -3.29 -7.71 -22.96
CA VAL A 212 -1.99 -7.05 -22.70
C VAL A 212 -1.03 -8.11 -22.16
N GLY A 213 0.26 -8.02 -22.54
CA GLY A 213 1.31 -8.93 -22.08
C GLY A 213 1.60 -8.80 -20.59
N ARG A 214 2.03 -9.89 -19.96
CA ARG A 214 2.40 -9.97 -18.54
C ARG A 214 3.90 -9.86 -18.32
N ILE A 215 4.31 -9.43 -17.12
CA ILE A 215 5.71 -9.43 -16.72
C ILE A 215 6.17 -10.87 -16.41
N THR A 216 7.20 -11.33 -17.09
CA THR A 216 7.76 -12.68 -16.97
C THR A 216 9.20 -12.62 -16.52
N SER A 217 9.65 -13.68 -15.81
CA SER A 217 11.05 -13.78 -15.33
C SER A 217 12.04 -13.78 -16.50
N PRO A 218 13.17 -13.07 -16.37
CA PRO A 218 14.23 -13.11 -17.36
C PRO A 218 14.95 -14.46 -17.44
N PHE A 219 14.80 -15.31 -16.41
CA PHE A 219 15.51 -16.60 -16.31
C PHE A 219 14.63 -17.79 -16.72
N THR A 220 13.35 -17.76 -16.34
CA THR A 220 12.46 -18.91 -16.46
C THR A 220 11.17 -18.61 -17.24
N GLY A 221 10.89 -17.33 -17.49
CA GLY A 221 9.69 -16.88 -18.22
C GLY A 221 9.88 -16.89 -19.73
N ARG A 222 8.79 -17.17 -20.46
CA ARG A 222 8.73 -16.91 -21.90
C ARG A 222 8.08 -15.56 -22.13
N GLU A 223 8.64 -14.77 -23.05
CA GLU A 223 8.01 -13.49 -23.43
C GLU A 223 6.59 -13.74 -23.96
N GLU A 224 5.63 -13.02 -23.38
CA GLU A 224 4.27 -13.01 -23.88
C GLU A 224 4.11 -11.85 -24.85
N SER A 225 3.70 -12.17 -26.09
CA SER A 225 3.31 -11.15 -27.05
C SER A 225 1.92 -10.59 -26.67
N GLY A 226 1.87 -9.34 -26.28
CA GLY A 226 0.63 -8.61 -26.01
C GLY A 226 0.69 -7.21 -26.61
N SER A 227 -0.47 -6.56 -26.75
CA SER A 227 -0.50 -5.16 -27.18
C SER A 227 0.07 -4.27 -26.08
N GLU A 228 0.98 -3.36 -26.41
CA GLU A 228 1.46 -2.32 -25.49
C GLU A 228 0.44 -1.18 -25.34
N VAL A 229 -0.51 -1.11 -26.25
CA VAL A 229 -1.55 -0.06 -26.31
C VAL A 229 -2.88 -0.69 -25.99
N GLY A 230 -3.55 -0.18 -24.98
CA GLY A 230 -4.89 -0.60 -24.62
C GLY A 230 -5.93 -0.13 -25.64
N ALA A 231 -7.08 -0.80 -25.64
CA ALA A 231 -8.21 -0.47 -26.47
C ALA A 231 -9.50 -0.56 -25.67
N VAL A 232 -10.40 0.37 -25.87
CA VAL A 232 -11.75 0.30 -25.32
C VAL A 232 -12.55 -0.72 -26.18
N PHE A 233 -13.37 -1.53 -25.51
CA PHE A 233 -14.24 -2.47 -26.22
C PHE A 233 -15.30 -1.74 -27.06
N GLU A 234 -15.73 -2.36 -28.13
CA GLU A 234 -16.80 -1.85 -29.00
C GLU A 234 -18.14 -1.76 -28.25
N GLU A 235 -18.84 -0.63 -28.42
CA GLU A 235 -20.17 -0.42 -27.81
C GLU A 235 -21.21 -1.32 -28.46
N SER A 236 -21.61 -2.39 -27.76
CA SER A 236 -22.66 -3.29 -28.12
C SER A 236 -23.40 -3.77 -26.88
N ALA A 237 -24.64 -4.17 -27.00
CA ALA A 237 -25.45 -4.67 -25.89
C ALA A 237 -24.79 -5.88 -25.18
N GLU A 238 -24.09 -6.73 -25.92
CA GLU A 238 -23.36 -7.86 -25.39
C GLU A 238 -22.13 -7.40 -24.56
N ASN A 239 -21.33 -6.50 -25.07
CA ASN A 239 -20.16 -5.99 -24.37
C ASN A 239 -20.54 -5.15 -23.15
N GLU A 240 -21.64 -4.41 -23.21
CA GLU A 240 -22.20 -3.72 -22.04
C GLU A 240 -22.67 -4.72 -20.96
N ALA A 241 -23.29 -5.83 -21.35
CA ALA A 241 -23.66 -6.87 -20.39
C ALA A 241 -22.44 -7.51 -19.75
N ARG A 242 -21.40 -7.81 -20.53
CA ARG A 242 -20.09 -8.29 -20.03
C ARG A 242 -19.43 -7.28 -19.09
N TRP A 243 -19.43 -5.99 -19.44
CA TRP A 243 -18.92 -4.91 -18.59
C TRP A 243 -19.62 -4.89 -17.24
N ARG A 244 -20.96 -4.95 -17.21
CA ARG A 244 -21.73 -4.96 -15.95
C ARG A 244 -21.34 -6.12 -15.03
N VAL A 245 -21.07 -7.29 -15.61
CA VAL A 245 -20.60 -8.47 -14.85
C VAL A 245 -19.20 -8.24 -14.31
N TRP A 246 -18.26 -7.81 -15.15
CA TRP A 246 -16.89 -7.52 -14.71
C TRP A 246 -16.85 -6.46 -13.62
N TRP A 247 -17.57 -5.36 -13.84
CA TRP A 247 -17.63 -4.26 -12.89
C TRP A 247 -18.21 -4.69 -11.53
N ARG A 248 -19.27 -5.48 -11.52
CA ARG A 248 -19.85 -6.02 -10.28
C ARG A 248 -18.88 -6.95 -9.57
N ASN A 249 -18.22 -7.85 -10.30
CA ASN A 249 -17.30 -8.84 -9.73
C ASN A 249 -16.04 -8.14 -9.18
N ALA A 250 -15.49 -7.17 -9.89
CA ALA A 250 -14.36 -6.37 -9.44
C ALA A 250 -14.70 -5.59 -8.15
N ASN A 251 -15.86 -4.90 -8.12
CA ASN A 251 -16.31 -4.21 -6.90
C ASN A 251 -16.48 -5.17 -5.70
N ALA A 252 -17.07 -6.34 -5.93
CA ALA A 252 -17.29 -7.33 -4.86
C ALA A 252 -15.95 -7.91 -4.37
N GLU A 253 -15.06 -8.24 -5.29
CA GLU A 253 -13.73 -8.77 -4.98
C GLU A 253 -12.92 -7.73 -4.18
N HIS A 254 -12.86 -6.48 -4.66
CA HIS A 254 -12.11 -5.42 -3.98
C HIS A 254 -12.72 -5.04 -2.61
N PHE A 255 -14.05 -5.07 -2.50
CA PHE A 255 -14.72 -4.83 -1.21
C PHE A 255 -14.37 -5.92 -0.19
N LEU A 256 -14.42 -7.20 -0.58
CA LEU A 256 -14.19 -8.32 0.32
C LEU A 256 -12.71 -8.50 0.65
N SER A 257 -11.84 -8.45 -0.36
CA SER A 257 -10.42 -8.79 -0.21
C SER A 257 -9.52 -7.58 0.13
N PHE A 258 -9.92 -6.35 -0.18
CA PHE A 258 -9.18 -5.16 0.23
C PHE A 258 -9.87 -4.43 1.39
N TYR A 259 -11.07 -3.89 1.16
CA TYR A 259 -11.69 -2.96 2.11
C TYR A 259 -11.99 -3.60 3.46
N LEU A 260 -12.67 -4.76 3.47
CA LEU A 260 -13.01 -5.43 4.73
C LEU A 260 -11.77 -5.96 5.45
N LEU A 261 -10.80 -6.54 4.75
CA LEU A 261 -9.61 -7.07 5.38
C LEU A 261 -8.72 -5.95 5.93
N ALA A 262 -8.50 -4.86 5.17
CA ALA A 262 -7.73 -3.72 5.66
C ALA A 262 -8.39 -3.06 6.88
N LEU A 263 -9.71 -2.85 6.83
CA LEU A 263 -10.40 -2.28 7.98
C LEU A 263 -10.38 -3.20 9.22
N LEU A 264 -10.51 -4.50 9.00
CA LEU A 264 -10.45 -5.49 10.08
C LEU A 264 -9.05 -5.54 10.71
N SER A 265 -7.98 -5.63 9.90
CA SER A 265 -6.62 -5.68 10.43
C SER A 265 -6.25 -4.39 11.17
N LEU A 266 -6.59 -3.21 10.64
CA LEU A 266 -6.41 -1.94 11.34
C LEU A 266 -7.11 -1.92 12.70
N ALA A 267 -8.38 -2.33 12.75
CA ALA A 267 -9.13 -2.39 14.00
C ALA A 267 -8.48 -3.35 15.00
N LEU A 268 -8.09 -4.55 14.55
CA LEU A 268 -7.49 -5.56 15.42
C LEU A 268 -6.11 -5.13 15.95
N PHE A 269 -5.25 -4.55 15.12
CA PHE A 269 -3.97 -4.03 15.59
C PHE A 269 -4.12 -2.88 16.58
N CYS A 270 -5.04 -1.93 16.32
CA CYS A 270 -5.34 -0.86 17.27
C CYS A 270 -5.92 -1.40 18.60
N LEU A 271 -6.79 -2.42 18.56
CA LEU A 271 -7.35 -3.06 19.76
C LEU A 271 -6.26 -3.75 20.58
N VAL A 272 -5.37 -4.49 19.92
CA VAL A 272 -4.24 -5.15 20.59
C VAL A 272 -3.33 -4.11 21.24
N ALA A 273 -2.95 -3.05 20.51
CA ALA A 273 -2.10 -1.98 21.03
C ALA A 273 -2.72 -1.28 22.25
N ALA A 274 -4.00 -0.87 22.17
CA ALA A 274 -4.70 -0.23 23.29
C ALA A 274 -4.85 -1.12 24.53
N THR A 275 -4.89 -2.44 24.33
CA THR A 275 -4.99 -3.41 25.44
C THR A 275 -3.65 -3.67 26.09
N LEU A 276 -2.57 -3.65 25.31
CA LEU A 276 -1.21 -3.86 25.82
C LEU A 276 -0.64 -2.60 26.48
N LEU A 277 -0.84 -1.45 25.87
CA LEU A 277 -0.35 -0.16 26.35
C LEU A 277 -1.52 0.83 26.45
N PRO A 278 -1.94 1.23 27.65
CA PRO A 278 -3.01 2.20 27.85
C PRO A 278 -2.69 3.55 27.17
N ALA A 279 -3.74 4.27 26.73
CA ALA A 279 -3.60 5.57 26.11
C ALA A 279 -2.81 6.56 27.00
N GLY A 280 -1.88 7.29 26.39
CA GLY A 280 -0.94 8.19 27.08
C GLY A 280 0.30 7.50 27.62
N SER A 281 0.51 6.21 27.36
CA SER A 281 1.76 5.52 27.69
C SER A 281 2.93 6.11 26.91
N ALA A 282 4.14 6.09 27.51
CA ALA A 282 5.35 6.53 26.85
C ALA A 282 5.67 5.60 25.67
N VAL A 283 5.67 6.15 24.46
CA VAL A 283 5.94 5.37 23.23
C VAL A 283 7.43 5.26 22.89
N GLY A 284 8.28 5.97 23.62
CA GLY A 284 9.72 5.99 23.36
C GLY A 284 10.08 6.52 21.97
N GLN A 285 11.30 6.23 21.57
CA GLN A 285 11.77 6.55 20.22
C GLN A 285 11.64 5.32 19.32
N ASP A 286 11.46 5.56 18.03
CA ASP A 286 11.45 4.54 17.00
C ASP A 286 10.43 3.37 17.28
N PHE A 287 10.89 2.13 17.40
CA PHE A 287 10.07 0.95 17.65
C PHE A 287 9.99 0.56 19.15
N ASP A 288 10.40 1.42 20.06
CA ASP A 288 10.40 1.12 21.50
C ASP A 288 9.02 0.69 22.03
N PHE A 289 7.94 1.29 21.50
CA PHE A 289 6.58 0.90 21.88
C PHE A 289 6.25 -0.54 21.49
N ILE A 290 6.73 -1.04 20.33
CA ILE A 290 6.55 -2.45 19.90
C ILE A 290 7.33 -3.37 20.84
N GLY A 291 8.54 -2.96 21.27
CA GLY A 291 9.30 -3.67 22.29
C GLY A 291 8.58 -3.75 23.64
N SER A 292 7.92 -2.64 24.03
CA SER A 292 7.09 -2.60 25.24
C SER A 292 5.87 -3.51 25.13
N GLU A 293 5.15 -3.52 23.98
CA GLU A 293 4.05 -4.45 23.71
C GLU A 293 4.50 -5.91 23.80
N ALA A 294 5.65 -6.23 23.19
CA ALA A 294 6.24 -7.56 23.25
C ALA A 294 6.65 -7.95 24.68
N GLY A 295 7.11 -6.99 25.50
CA GLY A 295 7.40 -7.17 26.93
C GLY A 295 6.15 -7.54 27.73
N VAL A 296 5.06 -6.78 27.57
CA VAL A 296 3.77 -7.07 28.25
C VAL A 296 3.24 -8.46 27.85
N LEU A 297 3.40 -8.85 26.59
CA LEU A 297 3.01 -10.19 26.13
C LEU A 297 3.87 -11.30 26.76
N ALA A 298 5.17 -11.04 26.93
CA ALA A 298 6.06 -11.98 27.61
C ALA A 298 5.69 -12.16 29.09
N GLU A 299 5.29 -11.09 29.77
CA GLU A 299 4.83 -11.14 31.16
C GLU A 299 3.50 -11.90 31.31
N ARG A 300 2.53 -11.70 30.39
CA ARG A 300 1.20 -12.32 30.47
C ARG A 300 1.18 -13.77 30.02
N PHE A 301 1.90 -14.12 28.97
CA PHE A 301 1.81 -15.41 28.29
C PHE A 301 3.16 -16.14 28.22
N GLY A 302 4.22 -15.57 28.78
CA GLY A 302 5.56 -16.11 28.66
C GLY A 302 6.19 -15.88 27.27
N PRO A 303 7.33 -16.54 26.99
CA PRO A 303 8.10 -16.30 25.76
C PRO A 303 7.31 -16.50 24.46
N TRP A 304 6.37 -17.46 24.43
CA TRP A 304 5.61 -17.77 23.21
C TRP A 304 4.71 -16.60 22.75
N GLY A 305 4.13 -15.84 23.69
CA GLY A 305 3.31 -14.68 23.37
C GLY A 305 4.13 -13.58 22.70
N ARG A 306 5.34 -13.33 23.21
CA ARG A 306 6.33 -12.45 22.60
C ARG A 306 6.72 -12.92 21.19
N HIS A 307 7.10 -14.20 21.06
CA HIS A 307 7.52 -14.76 19.78
C HIS A 307 6.41 -14.70 18.72
N LEU A 308 5.17 -15.00 19.09
CA LEU A 308 4.02 -14.90 18.19
C LEU A 308 3.82 -13.46 17.67
N PHE A 309 3.89 -12.48 18.57
CA PHE A 309 3.72 -11.08 18.23
C PHE A 309 4.83 -10.57 17.30
N LEU A 310 6.10 -10.83 17.67
CA LEU A 310 7.25 -10.41 16.87
C LEU A 310 7.30 -11.12 15.52
N ALA A 311 7.00 -12.42 15.47
CA ALA A 311 6.89 -13.16 14.21
C ALA A 311 5.79 -12.62 13.29
N THR A 312 4.65 -12.22 13.88
CA THR A 312 3.58 -11.55 13.13
C THR A 312 4.06 -10.21 12.56
N GLY A 313 4.73 -9.38 13.37
CA GLY A 313 5.30 -8.10 12.94
C GLY A 313 6.37 -8.25 11.85
N ILE A 314 7.27 -9.23 11.98
CA ILE A 314 8.27 -9.56 10.94
C ILE A 314 7.57 -9.96 9.64
N ALA A 315 6.55 -10.83 9.72
CA ALA A 315 5.78 -11.25 8.56
C ALA A 315 5.08 -10.07 7.88
N VAL A 316 4.49 -9.15 8.65
CA VAL A 316 3.86 -7.91 8.16
C VAL A 316 4.86 -7.06 7.38
N LEU A 317 5.98 -6.72 8.00
CA LEU A 317 6.96 -5.81 7.40
C LEU A 317 7.67 -6.44 6.19
N PHE A 318 8.01 -7.72 6.27
CA PHE A 318 8.62 -8.44 5.13
C PHE A 318 7.64 -8.61 3.96
N SER A 319 6.39 -8.95 4.24
CA SER A 319 5.32 -9.05 3.23
C SER A 319 5.16 -7.73 2.47
N THR A 320 5.13 -6.63 3.22
CA THR A 320 4.99 -5.30 2.63
C THR A 320 6.21 -4.92 1.80
N GLU A 321 7.45 -5.17 2.27
CA GLU A 321 8.66 -4.89 1.51
C GLU A 321 8.66 -5.63 0.16
N LEU A 322 8.32 -6.93 0.16
CA LEU A 322 8.24 -7.74 -1.05
C LEU A 322 7.20 -7.19 -2.04
N ALA A 323 5.99 -6.91 -1.56
CA ALA A 323 4.91 -6.41 -2.40
C ALA A 323 5.15 -4.97 -2.88
N LEU A 324 5.82 -4.17 -2.08
CA LEU A 324 6.21 -2.79 -2.39
C LEU A 324 7.23 -2.76 -3.53
N LEU A 325 8.30 -3.55 -3.45
CA LEU A 325 9.29 -3.65 -4.52
C LEU A 325 8.65 -4.07 -5.85
N ASP A 326 7.71 -5.04 -5.81
CA ASP A 326 6.95 -5.46 -6.99
C ASP A 326 6.07 -4.33 -7.54
N ALA A 327 5.27 -3.68 -6.68
CA ALA A 327 4.32 -2.63 -7.07
C ALA A 327 5.03 -1.40 -7.68
N VAL A 328 6.06 -0.91 -7.01
CA VAL A 328 6.85 0.24 -7.46
C VAL A 328 7.55 -0.06 -8.78
N ALA A 329 8.13 -1.26 -8.91
CA ALA A 329 8.81 -1.67 -10.13
C ALA A 329 7.83 -1.78 -11.31
N ARG A 330 6.60 -2.25 -11.12
CA ARG A 330 5.56 -2.30 -12.18
C ARG A 330 5.17 -0.92 -12.66
N VAL A 331 4.79 -0.04 -11.74
CA VAL A 331 4.39 1.33 -12.06
C VAL A 331 5.53 2.08 -12.75
N SER A 332 6.74 1.95 -12.23
CA SER A 332 7.93 2.61 -12.79
C SER A 332 8.33 2.03 -14.14
N ALA A 333 8.21 0.72 -14.36
CA ALA A 333 8.51 0.09 -15.65
C ALA A 333 7.55 0.55 -16.75
N ASP A 334 6.23 0.63 -16.46
CA ASP A 334 5.24 1.20 -17.39
C ASP A 334 5.60 2.64 -17.77
N LEU A 335 5.95 3.48 -16.79
CA LEU A 335 6.32 4.88 -17.00
C LEU A 335 7.63 5.04 -17.77
N LEU A 336 8.64 4.20 -17.46
CA LEU A 336 9.92 4.19 -18.19
C LEU A 336 9.72 3.75 -19.63
N GLN A 337 8.93 2.69 -19.88
CA GLN A 337 8.66 2.21 -21.24
C GLN A 337 8.02 3.31 -22.09
N VAL A 338 6.99 3.96 -21.55
CA VAL A 338 6.32 5.08 -22.26
C VAL A 338 7.25 6.27 -22.43
N SER A 339 8.05 6.62 -21.41
CA SER A 339 9.00 7.74 -21.49
C SER A 339 10.07 7.49 -22.55
N LEU A 340 10.65 6.28 -22.60
CA LEU A 340 11.66 5.92 -23.60
C LEU A 340 11.09 6.04 -25.02
N ARG A 341 9.84 5.60 -25.24
CA ARG A 341 9.18 5.73 -26.54
C ARG A 341 8.87 7.17 -26.89
N LEU A 342 8.30 7.96 -25.95
CA LEU A 342 7.84 9.33 -26.21
C LEU A 342 8.97 10.34 -26.41
N TYR A 343 10.05 10.22 -25.62
CA TYR A 343 11.13 11.21 -25.62
C TYR A 343 12.36 10.79 -26.42
N PHE A 344 12.57 9.48 -26.60
CA PHE A 344 13.77 8.96 -27.24
C PHE A 344 13.48 8.06 -28.45
N GLY A 345 12.20 7.77 -28.76
CA GLY A 345 11.82 6.87 -29.87
C GLY A 345 12.36 5.44 -29.73
N ARG A 346 12.66 4.99 -28.49
CA ARG A 346 13.22 3.68 -28.21
C ARG A 346 12.14 2.72 -27.72
N GLU A 347 12.06 1.57 -28.37
CA GLU A 347 11.31 0.43 -27.85
C GLU A 347 12.11 -0.25 -26.74
N SER A 348 11.43 -0.75 -25.74
CA SER A 348 12.07 -1.40 -24.58
C SER A 348 11.20 -2.55 -24.06
N ASN A 349 11.87 -3.57 -23.59
CA ASN A 349 11.20 -4.74 -23.00
C ASN A 349 10.76 -4.43 -21.57
N LEU A 350 9.45 -4.56 -21.31
CA LEU A 350 8.84 -4.24 -20.00
C LEU A 350 9.45 -5.06 -18.86
N SER A 351 9.70 -6.36 -19.08
CA SER A 351 10.30 -7.22 -18.06
C SER A 351 11.72 -6.79 -17.69
N ARG A 352 12.53 -6.37 -18.67
CA ARG A 352 13.89 -5.86 -18.40
C ARG A 352 13.85 -4.56 -17.59
N LEU A 353 12.92 -3.66 -17.91
CA LEU A 353 12.74 -2.43 -17.14
C LEU A 353 12.30 -2.74 -15.71
N TYR A 354 11.34 -3.65 -15.54
CA TYR A 354 10.86 -4.08 -14.22
C TYR A 354 12.02 -4.58 -13.34
N PHE A 355 12.81 -5.55 -13.80
CA PHE A 355 13.94 -6.07 -13.01
C PHE A 355 15.04 -5.03 -12.81
N GLY A 356 15.27 -4.16 -13.80
CA GLY A 356 16.18 -3.03 -13.65
C GLY A 356 15.75 -2.10 -12.50
N VAL A 357 14.45 -1.80 -12.38
CA VAL A 357 13.92 -0.98 -11.28
C VAL A 357 14.02 -1.73 -9.94
N VAL A 358 13.61 -3.01 -9.87
CA VAL A 358 13.71 -3.81 -8.62
C VAL A 358 15.12 -3.75 -8.05
N TRP A 359 16.13 -4.09 -8.85
CA TRP A 359 17.52 -4.13 -8.38
C TRP A 359 18.11 -2.74 -8.13
N THR A 360 17.64 -1.71 -8.83
CA THR A 360 18.02 -0.30 -8.55
C THR A 360 17.47 0.15 -7.20
N LEU A 361 16.20 -0.16 -6.89
CA LEU A 361 15.62 0.15 -5.58
C LEU A 361 16.36 -0.56 -4.44
N ILE A 362 16.67 -1.84 -4.62
CA ILE A 362 17.45 -2.61 -3.63
C ILE A 362 18.84 -2.01 -3.45
N ALA A 363 19.55 -1.72 -4.53
CA ALA A 363 20.89 -1.11 -4.46
C ALA A 363 20.84 0.24 -3.75
N PHE A 364 19.84 1.06 -4.05
CA PHE A 364 19.66 2.34 -3.37
C PHE A 364 19.34 2.16 -1.89
N GLY A 365 18.42 1.24 -1.53
CA GLY A 365 18.12 0.92 -0.13
C GLY A 365 19.35 0.45 0.64
N VAL A 366 20.20 -0.38 0.03
CA VAL A 366 21.51 -0.79 0.60
C VAL A 366 22.42 0.42 0.84
N LEU A 367 22.50 1.34 -0.13
CA LEU A 367 23.30 2.57 0.04
C LEU A 367 22.79 3.47 1.18
N VAL A 368 21.47 3.61 1.32
CA VAL A 368 20.84 4.35 2.43
C VAL A 368 21.22 3.74 3.78
N LEU A 369 21.16 2.40 3.91
CA LEU A 369 21.53 1.68 5.12
C LEU A 369 23.02 1.83 5.45
N LEU A 370 23.89 1.69 4.44
CA LEU A 370 25.34 1.85 4.62
C LEU A 370 25.74 3.29 4.92
N ALA A 371 24.91 4.28 4.55
CA ALA A 371 25.09 5.68 4.92
C ALA A 371 24.64 6.00 6.36
N GLY A 372 24.15 5.00 7.11
CA GLY A 372 23.74 5.14 8.51
C GLY A 372 22.30 5.62 8.73
N PHE A 373 21.46 5.60 7.70
CA PHE A 373 20.02 5.86 7.84
C PHE A 373 19.27 4.54 8.11
N ASP A 374 19.25 4.14 9.38
CA ASP A 374 18.78 2.81 9.82
C ASP A 374 17.60 2.86 10.82
N ARG A 375 17.03 4.05 11.09
CA ARG A 375 15.87 4.21 11.99
C ARG A 375 14.56 3.88 11.27
N PRO A 376 13.91 2.73 11.52
CA PRO A 376 12.77 2.26 10.74
C PRO A 376 11.58 3.24 10.81
N LEU A 377 11.19 3.75 11.97
CA LEU A 377 10.05 4.64 12.08
C LEU A 377 10.24 5.94 11.28
N THR A 378 11.42 6.53 11.33
CA THR A 378 11.73 7.76 10.58
C THR A 378 11.61 7.51 9.06
N LEU A 379 12.16 6.40 8.58
CA LEU A 379 12.09 6.03 7.16
C LEU A 379 10.65 5.73 6.72
N LEU A 380 9.86 5.07 7.57
CA LEU A 380 8.46 4.76 7.31
C LEU A 380 7.60 6.03 7.27
N VAL A 381 7.75 6.93 8.24
CA VAL A 381 7.00 8.20 8.29
C VAL A 381 7.33 9.08 7.10
N LEU A 382 8.62 9.18 6.73
CA LEU A 382 9.04 9.95 5.55
C LEU A 382 8.42 9.40 4.27
N SER A 383 8.51 8.08 4.05
CA SER A 383 7.87 7.40 2.93
C SER A 383 6.36 7.68 2.90
N ALA A 384 5.70 7.50 4.03
CA ALA A 384 4.26 7.62 4.15
C ALA A 384 3.76 9.05 3.91
N ALA A 385 4.42 10.06 4.48
CA ALA A 385 4.06 11.46 4.28
C ALA A 385 4.22 11.90 2.81
N LEU A 386 5.33 11.50 2.16
CA LEU A 386 5.51 11.76 0.72
C LEU A 386 4.42 11.09 -0.12
N ASN A 387 4.03 9.86 0.21
CA ASN A 387 2.98 9.15 -0.48
C ASN A 387 1.59 9.79 -0.33
N ALA A 388 1.30 10.40 0.81
CA ALA A 388 0.04 11.14 0.98
C ALA A 388 -0.07 12.33 0.00
N VAL A 389 1.03 13.04 -0.21
CA VAL A 389 1.10 14.11 -1.23
C VAL A 389 0.86 13.55 -2.64
N VAL A 390 1.44 12.37 -2.95
CA VAL A 390 1.19 11.71 -4.24
C VAL A 390 -0.29 11.33 -4.39
N MET A 391 -0.93 10.90 -3.29
CA MET A 391 -2.38 10.58 -3.30
C MET A 391 -3.25 11.79 -3.63
N PHE A 392 -2.91 12.96 -3.12
CA PHE A 392 -3.58 14.20 -3.50
C PHE A 392 -3.53 14.42 -5.02
N PHE A 393 -2.34 14.32 -5.63
CA PHE A 393 -2.18 14.54 -7.06
C PHE A 393 -2.94 13.52 -7.91
N TYR A 394 -2.77 12.22 -7.63
CA TYR A 394 -3.42 11.23 -8.49
C TYR A 394 -4.93 11.15 -8.28
N SER A 395 -5.46 11.53 -7.11
CA SER A 395 -6.92 11.59 -6.90
C SER A 395 -7.57 12.57 -7.89
N GLY A 396 -6.98 13.75 -8.07
CA GLY A 396 -7.45 14.74 -9.03
C GLY A 396 -7.29 14.28 -10.48
N LEU A 397 -6.15 13.66 -10.80
CA LEU A 397 -5.89 13.14 -12.15
C LEU A 397 -6.81 11.98 -12.51
N LEU A 398 -7.07 11.09 -11.58
CA LEU A 398 -7.96 9.95 -11.77
C LEU A 398 -9.41 10.41 -12.02
N LEU A 399 -9.86 11.40 -11.23
CA LEU A 399 -11.15 12.04 -11.45
C LEU A 399 -11.24 12.64 -12.86
N TRP A 400 -10.25 13.44 -13.23
CA TRP A 400 -10.19 14.08 -14.56
C TRP A 400 -10.15 13.06 -15.69
N LEU A 401 -9.29 12.03 -15.56
CA LEU A 401 -9.14 10.96 -16.54
C LEU A 401 -10.46 10.24 -16.80
N ASN A 402 -11.10 9.73 -15.73
CA ASN A 402 -12.29 8.90 -15.88
C ASN A 402 -13.51 9.69 -16.33
N VAL A 403 -13.69 10.91 -15.81
CA VAL A 403 -14.83 11.77 -16.24
C VAL A 403 -14.70 12.20 -17.70
N ARG A 404 -13.47 12.49 -18.16
CA ARG A 404 -13.23 12.90 -19.55
C ARG A 404 -13.30 11.75 -20.54
N SER A 405 -12.86 10.56 -20.12
CA SER A 405 -12.65 9.44 -21.05
C SER A 405 -13.89 8.54 -21.20
N PHE A 406 -14.78 8.52 -20.20
CA PHE A 406 -15.87 7.56 -20.17
C PHE A 406 -17.26 8.19 -20.26
N GLY A 407 -18.04 7.69 -21.23
CA GLY A 407 -19.46 7.97 -21.42
C GLY A 407 -20.31 6.71 -21.34
N GLY A 408 -21.61 6.82 -21.64
CA GLY A 408 -22.52 5.68 -21.70
C GLY A 408 -22.46 4.75 -20.50
N PRO A 409 -22.31 3.44 -20.70
CA PRO A 409 -22.28 2.43 -19.63
C PRO A 409 -21.02 2.51 -18.76
N LEU A 410 -19.94 3.12 -19.25
CA LEU A 410 -18.68 3.30 -18.54
C LEU A 410 -18.65 4.57 -17.67
N ARG A 411 -19.65 5.45 -17.79
CA ARG A 411 -19.71 6.74 -17.12
C ARG A 411 -19.55 6.62 -15.60
N VAL A 412 -18.74 7.51 -15.02
CA VAL A 412 -18.58 7.64 -13.57
C VAL A 412 -19.87 8.21 -12.97
N ARG A 413 -20.45 7.51 -11.99
CA ARG A 413 -21.70 7.94 -11.34
C ARG A 413 -21.44 9.17 -10.45
N PRO A 414 -22.43 10.11 -10.31
CA PRO A 414 -22.27 11.32 -9.50
C PRO A 414 -21.78 11.07 -8.08
N PHE A 415 -22.29 10.02 -7.41
CA PHE A 415 -21.82 9.65 -6.07
C PHE A 415 -20.31 9.37 -6.05
N ARG A 416 -19.78 8.64 -7.02
CA ARG A 416 -18.34 8.36 -7.09
C ARG A 416 -17.52 9.60 -7.40
N ILE A 417 -18.03 10.51 -8.21
CA ILE A 417 -17.41 11.82 -8.43
C ILE A 417 -17.31 12.58 -7.11
N ALA A 418 -18.39 12.63 -6.33
CA ALA A 418 -18.39 13.27 -5.02
C ALA A 418 -17.34 12.66 -4.08
N VAL A 419 -17.23 11.31 -4.04
CA VAL A 419 -16.22 10.64 -3.21
C VAL A 419 -14.80 10.94 -3.69
N LEU A 420 -14.53 10.96 -5.01
CA LEU A 420 -13.21 11.32 -5.55
C LEU A 420 -12.84 12.78 -5.23
N VAL A 421 -13.80 13.70 -5.30
CA VAL A 421 -13.60 15.10 -4.86
C VAL A 421 -13.32 15.15 -3.37
N THR A 422 -14.05 14.39 -2.55
CA THR A 422 -13.78 14.28 -1.11
C THR A 422 -12.38 13.73 -0.85
N SER A 423 -11.94 12.70 -1.60
CA SER A 423 -10.57 12.15 -1.49
C SER A 423 -9.51 13.21 -1.81
N LEU A 424 -9.70 13.95 -2.91
CA LEU A 424 -8.81 15.06 -3.29
C LEU A 424 -8.70 16.11 -2.18
N LEU A 425 -9.85 16.54 -1.64
CA LEU A 425 -9.89 17.55 -0.57
C LEU A 425 -9.29 17.02 0.74
N PHE A 426 -9.56 15.76 1.08
CA PHE A 426 -9.06 15.13 2.30
C PHE A 426 -7.54 15.01 2.29
N PHE A 427 -6.96 14.37 1.27
CA PHE A 427 -5.51 14.26 1.18
C PHE A 427 -4.82 15.60 0.94
N GLY A 428 -5.45 16.53 0.21
CA GLY A 428 -4.96 17.90 0.03
C GLY A 428 -4.94 18.69 1.34
N PHE A 429 -5.98 18.60 2.14
CA PHE A 429 -6.08 19.27 3.43
C PHE A 429 -4.99 18.81 4.40
N PHE A 430 -4.86 17.49 4.61
CA PHE A 430 -3.84 16.96 5.51
C PHE A 430 -2.42 17.18 5.00
N SER A 431 -2.19 17.10 3.67
CA SER A 431 -0.89 17.44 3.07
C SER A 431 -0.54 18.92 3.28
N GLY A 432 -1.54 19.81 3.12
CA GLY A 432 -1.38 21.23 3.39
C GLY A 432 -1.09 21.54 4.86
N LEU A 433 -1.83 20.93 5.79
CA LEU A 433 -1.58 21.07 7.22
C LEU A 433 -0.17 20.62 7.60
N THR A 434 0.27 19.45 7.10
CA THR A 434 1.63 18.97 7.38
C THR A 434 2.70 19.91 6.85
N LEU A 435 2.48 20.50 5.67
CA LEU A 435 3.43 21.49 5.13
C LEU A 435 3.48 22.76 5.99
N LEU A 436 2.32 23.26 6.44
CA LEU A 436 2.22 24.43 7.29
C LEU A 436 2.88 24.17 8.67
N ASP A 437 2.68 22.99 9.26
CA ASP A 437 3.32 22.54 10.48
C ASP A 437 4.86 22.52 10.35
N GLN A 438 5.37 21.94 9.26
CA GLN A 438 6.82 21.90 8.99
C GLN A 438 7.43 23.30 8.74
N LEU A 439 6.63 24.25 8.29
CA LEU A 439 7.05 25.67 8.13
C LEU A 439 6.90 26.48 9.43
N GLY A 440 6.38 25.87 10.51
CA GLY A 440 6.16 26.53 11.79
C GLY A 440 5.02 27.55 11.78
N TRP A 441 4.05 27.41 10.86
CA TRP A 441 2.92 28.32 10.72
C TRP A 441 1.65 27.83 11.44
N VAL A 442 1.65 26.57 11.85
CA VAL A 442 0.60 25.95 12.66
C VAL A 442 1.31 25.15 13.75
N GLY A 443 1.09 25.47 15.01
CA GLY A 443 1.69 24.81 16.16
C GLY A 443 0.79 24.99 17.37
#